data_c2a94f19676472eb4716b8f7828644ea
#
_entry.id   c2a94f19676472eb4716b8f7828644ea
#
_cell.length_a   1.000
_cell.length_b   1.000
_cell.length_c   1.000
_cell.angle_alpha   90.00
_cell.angle_beta   90.00
_cell.angle_gamma   90.00
#
_symmetry.space_group_name_H-M   'P 1'
#
loop_
_entity.id
_entity.type
_entity.pdbx_description
1 polymer ?
#
loop_
_entity_poly.entity_id
_entity_poly.type
_entity_poly.pdbx_seq_one_letter_code
_entity_poly.pdbx_strand_id
1 'polypeptide(L)'
;MSTLLTHNEYSVIAKNLTFSVNPFVNGKFSKPLSGNTMETINPATGDVLATVAACGAEDVDAAVIVAQQAFDSGKWSRLHPNERKQIIIELAKLIEENQHELAVLESLESGKPISECQMTDLPETVSTLKWHAEAADKIYDQISPANESGIGLIVREPMGVVGAVLPWNFPLMMLAWKIGPALATGNSVIVKPAEQTSLTTLRVAELALEAGVPAGVLNVLPGLGPDVGEPMGRHHGIGAISFTGSTEVGPCL
;
A
#
# COMPACT_ATOMS: atom_id res chain seq x y z
N MET A 1 -16.02 -6.19 -17.60
CA MET A 1 -17.01 -5.58 -16.71
C MET A 1 -17.12 -6.47 -15.48
N SER A 2 -16.86 -5.93 -14.31
CA SER A 2 -17.03 -6.66 -13.04
C SER A 2 -18.52 -7.00 -12.88
N THR A 3 -18.83 -8.28 -12.77
CA THR A 3 -20.21 -8.75 -12.53
C THR A 3 -20.39 -9.01 -11.04
N LEU A 4 -21.47 -8.50 -10.48
CA LEU A 4 -21.84 -8.84 -9.10
C LEU A 4 -22.22 -10.31 -9.02
N LEU A 5 -21.69 -11.00 -8.01
CA LEU A 5 -22.14 -12.32 -7.62
C LEU A 5 -23.46 -12.24 -6.82
N THR A 6 -24.11 -13.37 -6.65
CA THR A 6 -25.28 -13.48 -5.77
C THR A 6 -24.88 -13.36 -4.29
N HIS A 7 -25.84 -13.03 -3.43
CA HIS A 7 -25.62 -12.97 -1.98
C HIS A 7 -25.05 -14.30 -1.42
N ASN A 8 -25.54 -15.43 -1.92
CA ASN A 8 -25.05 -16.74 -1.48
C ASN A 8 -23.58 -16.98 -1.86
N GLU A 9 -23.18 -16.61 -3.07
CA GLU A 9 -21.79 -16.75 -3.52
C GLU A 9 -20.85 -15.86 -2.68
N TYR A 10 -21.20 -14.61 -2.44
CA TYR A 10 -20.43 -13.74 -1.54
C TYR A 10 -20.37 -14.26 -0.11
N SER A 11 -21.48 -14.85 0.40
CA SER A 11 -21.51 -15.46 1.72
C SER A 11 -20.60 -16.69 1.83
N VAL A 12 -20.43 -17.44 0.74
CA VAL A 12 -19.48 -18.57 0.69
C VAL A 12 -18.05 -18.04 0.70
N ILE A 13 -17.75 -17.00 -0.06
CA ILE A 13 -16.42 -16.35 -0.03
C ILE A 13 -16.11 -15.86 1.38
N ALA A 14 -17.01 -15.10 2.02
CA ALA A 14 -16.82 -14.57 3.37
C ALA A 14 -16.51 -15.66 4.41
N LYS A 15 -17.17 -16.83 4.33
CA LYS A 15 -16.94 -17.97 5.24
C LYS A 15 -15.61 -18.67 5.02
N ASN A 16 -15.04 -18.59 3.82
CA ASN A 16 -13.80 -19.27 3.44
C ASN A 16 -12.60 -18.32 3.38
N LEU A 17 -12.77 -17.03 3.73
CA LEU A 17 -11.67 -16.06 3.74
C LEU A 17 -10.56 -16.55 4.66
N THR A 18 -9.35 -16.49 4.14
CA THR A 18 -8.10 -16.65 4.89
C THR A 18 -7.26 -15.41 4.68
N PHE A 19 -6.77 -14.83 5.75
CA PHE A 19 -5.98 -13.60 5.68
C PHE A 19 -4.91 -13.57 6.77
N SER A 20 -3.82 -12.89 6.49
CA SER A 20 -2.77 -12.65 7.47
C SER A 20 -3.13 -11.48 8.38
N VAL A 21 -2.70 -11.57 9.63
CA VAL A 21 -2.97 -10.57 10.68
C VAL A 21 -1.69 -9.91 11.22
N ASN A 22 -0.55 -10.29 10.69
CA ASN A 22 0.76 -9.80 11.09
C ASN A 22 1.29 -8.73 10.13
N PRO A 23 2.22 -7.87 10.54
CA PRO A 23 2.88 -6.95 9.62
C PRO A 23 3.58 -7.70 8.49
N PHE A 24 3.54 -7.11 7.30
CA PHE A 24 4.24 -7.60 6.12
C PHE A 24 5.51 -6.79 5.92
N VAL A 25 6.66 -7.37 6.21
CA VAL A 25 7.95 -6.70 6.10
C VAL A 25 8.95 -7.63 5.40
N ASN A 26 9.71 -7.09 4.46
CA ASN A 26 10.70 -7.84 3.70
C ASN A 26 10.12 -9.08 2.98
N GLY A 27 8.94 -8.94 2.41
CA GLY A 27 8.28 -10.02 1.64
C GLY A 27 7.71 -11.16 2.48
N LYS A 28 7.53 -10.98 3.78
CA LYS A 28 6.98 -12.02 4.68
C LYS A 28 6.18 -11.42 5.83
N PHE A 29 5.26 -12.22 6.36
CA PHE A 29 4.58 -11.91 7.62
C PHE A 29 5.43 -12.31 8.81
N SER A 30 5.49 -11.47 9.83
CA SER A 30 6.19 -11.73 11.09
C SER A 30 5.42 -11.09 12.24
N LYS A 31 5.61 -11.58 13.46
CA LYS A 31 5.00 -10.95 14.63
C LYS A 31 5.59 -9.55 14.85
N PRO A 32 4.79 -8.59 15.35
CA PRO A 32 5.31 -7.27 15.74
C PRO A 32 6.32 -7.43 16.89
N LEU A 33 7.27 -6.53 16.97
CA LEU A 33 8.32 -6.58 18.01
C LEU A 33 7.74 -6.40 19.42
N SER A 34 6.70 -5.58 19.55
CA SER A 34 5.98 -5.39 20.82
C SER A 34 5.19 -6.62 21.28
N GLY A 35 4.81 -7.51 20.37
CA GLY A 35 3.86 -8.60 20.60
C GLY A 35 2.40 -8.13 20.83
N ASN A 36 2.12 -6.84 20.71
CA ASN A 36 0.79 -6.26 20.92
C ASN A 36 -0.15 -6.60 19.75
N THR A 37 -1.43 -6.63 20.06
CA THR A 37 -2.52 -6.87 19.09
C THR A 37 -3.69 -5.93 19.31
N MET A 38 -4.52 -5.76 18.28
CA MET A 38 -5.76 -5.02 18.30
C MET A 38 -6.86 -5.80 17.59
N GLU A 39 -8.11 -5.58 17.93
CA GLU A 39 -9.25 -6.21 17.28
C GLU A 39 -9.72 -5.40 16.08
N THR A 40 -9.95 -6.07 14.96
CA THR A 40 -10.67 -5.54 13.81
C THR A 40 -12.12 -6.02 13.88
N ILE A 41 -13.07 -5.09 13.86
CA ILE A 41 -14.49 -5.33 14.08
C ILE A 41 -15.25 -5.19 12.76
N ASN A 42 -16.17 -6.09 12.50
CA ASN A 42 -17.16 -5.90 11.44
C ASN A 42 -18.18 -4.83 11.88
N PRO A 43 -18.20 -3.63 11.29
CA PRO A 43 -19.09 -2.57 11.75
C PRO A 43 -20.58 -2.85 11.50
N ALA A 44 -20.92 -3.80 10.63
CA ALA A 44 -22.30 -4.18 10.34
C ALA A 44 -22.91 -5.09 11.42
N THR A 45 -22.08 -5.91 12.10
CA THR A 45 -22.56 -6.89 13.10
C THR A 45 -22.04 -6.61 14.51
N GLY A 46 -20.91 -5.89 14.63
CA GLY A 46 -20.17 -5.71 15.88
C GLY A 46 -19.30 -6.90 16.28
N ASP A 47 -19.21 -7.93 15.42
CA ASP A 47 -18.38 -9.11 15.70
C ASP A 47 -16.91 -8.84 15.39
N VAL A 48 -16.02 -9.48 16.13
CA VAL A 48 -14.58 -9.46 15.86
C VAL A 48 -14.29 -10.26 14.59
N LEU A 49 -13.72 -9.61 13.58
CA LEU A 49 -13.25 -10.25 12.34
C LEU A 49 -11.91 -10.95 12.55
N ALA A 50 -10.99 -10.26 13.22
CA ALA A 50 -9.64 -10.74 13.45
C ALA A 50 -8.97 -10.02 14.63
N THR A 51 -7.98 -10.68 15.22
CA THR A 51 -7.00 -10.05 16.12
C THR A 51 -5.74 -9.76 15.30
N VAL A 52 -5.52 -8.49 14.97
CA VAL A 52 -4.44 -8.02 14.10
C VAL A 52 -3.28 -7.51 14.95
N ALA A 53 -2.06 -7.65 14.46
CA ALA A 53 -0.87 -7.07 15.08
C ALA A 53 -1.02 -5.56 15.28
N ALA A 54 -0.58 -5.06 16.43
CA ALA A 54 -0.45 -3.64 16.72
C ALA A 54 1.04 -3.28 16.78
N CYS A 55 1.58 -2.83 15.64
CA CYS A 55 2.96 -2.38 15.52
C CYS A 55 3.20 -1.10 16.34
N GLY A 56 4.45 -0.81 16.64
CA GLY A 56 4.91 0.37 17.34
C GLY A 56 6.13 1.03 16.65
N ALA A 57 6.72 2.00 17.33
CA ALA A 57 7.87 2.75 16.80
C ALA A 57 9.07 1.86 16.43
N GLU A 58 9.34 0.81 17.22
CA GLU A 58 10.44 -0.13 16.93
C GLU A 58 10.20 -0.91 15.63
N ASP A 59 8.93 -1.25 15.32
CA ASP A 59 8.57 -1.88 14.05
C ASP A 59 8.75 -0.90 12.87
N VAL A 60 8.47 0.40 13.09
CA VAL A 60 8.74 1.45 12.10
C VAL A 60 10.23 1.54 11.80
N ASP A 61 11.08 1.63 12.84
CA ASP A 61 12.54 1.68 12.69
C ASP A 61 13.06 0.46 11.90
N ALA A 62 12.59 -0.74 12.26
CA ALA A 62 12.96 -1.97 11.57
C ALA A 62 12.51 -1.99 10.10
N ALA A 63 11.29 -1.54 9.82
CA ALA A 63 10.76 -1.48 8.46
C ALA A 63 11.49 -0.43 7.61
N VAL A 64 11.88 0.72 8.18
CA VAL A 64 12.67 1.74 7.47
C VAL A 64 14.04 1.20 7.08
N ILE A 65 14.73 0.48 7.98
CA ILE A 65 16.01 -0.16 7.65
C ILE A 65 15.86 -1.12 6.48
N VAL A 66 14.82 -1.96 6.50
CA VAL A 66 14.52 -2.92 5.42
C VAL A 66 14.19 -2.21 4.10
N ALA A 67 13.34 -1.18 4.15
CA ALA A 67 12.94 -0.40 2.98
C ALA A 67 14.13 0.35 2.37
N GLN A 68 15.02 0.91 3.19
CA GLN A 68 16.23 1.58 2.75
C GLN A 68 17.21 0.59 2.11
N GLN A 69 17.41 -0.59 2.70
CA GLN A 69 18.24 -1.64 2.11
C GLN A 69 17.71 -2.10 0.75
N ALA A 70 16.38 -2.26 0.63
CA ALA A 70 15.75 -2.60 -0.64
C ALA A 70 15.96 -1.52 -1.70
N PHE A 71 15.83 -0.24 -1.32
CA PHE A 71 16.09 0.91 -2.17
C PHE A 71 17.55 0.96 -2.64
N ASP A 72 18.50 0.87 -1.71
CA ASP A 72 19.94 0.96 -1.99
C ASP A 72 20.45 -0.20 -2.85
N SER A 73 19.80 -1.37 -2.74
CA SER A 73 20.12 -2.53 -3.58
C SER A 73 19.99 -2.26 -5.08
N GLY A 74 19.16 -1.29 -5.46
CA GLY A 74 18.88 -0.94 -6.84
C GLY A 74 17.95 -1.91 -7.58
N LYS A 75 17.52 -3.00 -6.94
CA LYS A 75 16.64 -4.00 -7.57
C LYS A 75 15.28 -3.45 -8.01
N TRP A 76 14.85 -2.35 -7.41
CA TRP A 76 13.65 -1.61 -7.78
C TRP A 76 13.98 -0.18 -8.21
N SER A 77 14.73 0.56 -7.40
CA SER A 77 15.03 1.98 -7.61
C SER A 77 15.77 2.26 -8.92
N ARG A 78 16.64 1.32 -9.35
CA ARG A 78 17.41 1.42 -10.61
C ARG A 78 16.86 0.53 -11.73
N LEU A 79 15.76 -0.18 -11.48
CA LEU A 79 15.09 -0.94 -12.52
C LEU A 79 14.57 0.02 -13.60
N HIS A 80 14.68 -0.38 -14.86
CA HIS A 80 14.19 0.46 -15.95
C HIS A 80 12.69 0.78 -15.78
N PRO A 81 12.23 2.02 -16.01
CA PRO A 81 10.82 2.40 -15.79
C PRO A 81 9.81 1.47 -16.47
N ASN A 82 10.13 0.97 -17.68
CA ASN A 82 9.25 0.02 -18.38
C ASN A 82 9.14 -1.34 -17.67
N GLU A 83 10.18 -1.80 -16.98
CA GLU A 83 10.12 -3.05 -16.21
C GLU A 83 9.28 -2.87 -14.94
N ARG A 84 9.43 -1.73 -14.21
CA ARG A 84 8.53 -1.38 -13.09
C ARG A 84 7.09 -1.28 -13.54
N LYS A 85 6.83 -0.65 -14.69
CA LYS A 85 5.51 -0.58 -15.33
C LYS A 85 4.89 -1.97 -15.47
N GLN A 86 5.60 -2.94 -16.03
CA GLN A 86 5.07 -4.29 -16.24
C GLN A 86 4.71 -4.98 -14.92
N ILE A 87 5.54 -4.82 -13.88
CA ILE A 87 5.28 -5.39 -12.55
C ILE A 87 4.04 -4.74 -11.91
N ILE A 88 3.87 -3.42 -12.02
CA ILE A 88 2.69 -2.72 -11.47
C ILE A 88 1.42 -3.10 -12.25
N ILE A 89 1.51 -3.31 -13.56
CA ILE A 89 0.39 -3.83 -14.36
C ILE A 89 0.02 -5.25 -13.94
N GLU A 90 1.00 -6.11 -13.66
CA GLU A 90 0.74 -7.47 -13.15
C GLU A 90 0.09 -7.42 -11.77
N LEU A 91 0.53 -6.52 -10.87
CA LEU A 91 -0.16 -6.29 -9.59
C LEU A 91 -1.61 -5.88 -9.79
N ALA A 92 -1.89 -4.94 -10.69
CA ALA A 92 -3.25 -4.52 -11.00
C ALA A 92 -4.11 -5.67 -11.54
N LYS A 93 -3.52 -6.55 -12.35
CA LYS A 93 -4.17 -7.76 -12.87
C LYS A 93 -4.45 -8.77 -11.75
N LEU A 94 -3.51 -9.04 -10.86
CA LEU A 94 -3.71 -9.93 -9.72
C LEU A 94 -4.81 -9.41 -8.79
N ILE A 95 -4.90 -8.11 -8.57
CA ILE A 95 -6.01 -7.49 -7.83
C ILE A 95 -7.35 -7.73 -8.55
N GLU A 96 -7.39 -7.57 -9.88
CA GLU A 96 -8.59 -7.81 -10.69
C GLU A 96 -9.00 -9.29 -10.68
N GLU A 97 -8.05 -10.22 -10.71
CA GLU A 97 -8.29 -11.67 -10.61
C GLU A 97 -8.83 -12.08 -9.22
N ASN A 98 -8.41 -11.39 -8.16
CA ASN A 98 -8.86 -11.61 -6.78
C ASN A 98 -9.99 -10.64 -6.34
N GLN A 99 -10.67 -9.98 -7.29
CA GLN A 99 -11.62 -8.89 -7.02
C GLN A 99 -12.75 -9.26 -6.05
N HIS A 100 -13.32 -10.46 -6.15
CA HIS A 100 -14.44 -10.86 -5.30
C HIS A 100 -14.00 -11.12 -3.85
N GLU A 101 -12.82 -11.72 -3.65
CA GLU A 101 -12.22 -11.90 -2.34
C GLU A 101 -11.93 -10.55 -1.68
N LEU A 102 -11.25 -9.66 -2.41
CA LEU A 102 -10.89 -8.32 -1.93
C LEU A 102 -12.12 -7.45 -1.64
N ALA A 103 -13.15 -7.50 -2.51
CA ALA A 103 -14.40 -6.76 -2.28
C ALA A 103 -15.11 -7.24 -1.01
N VAL A 104 -15.18 -8.57 -0.76
CA VAL A 104 -15.76 -9.12 0.46
C VAL A 104 -14.96 -8.68 1.68
N LEU A 105 -13.65 -8.77 1.63
CA LEU A 105 -12.78 -8.38 2.73
C LEU A 105 -12.93 -6.89 3.06
N GLU A 106 -12.91 -6.02 2.05
CA GLU A 106 -13.14 -4.57 2.22
C GLU A 106 -14.53 -4.25 2.78
N SER A 107 -15.58 -4.95 2.29
CA SER A 107 -16.93 -4.78 2.81
C SER A 107 -17.04 -5.16 4.28
N LEU A 108 -16.39 -6.25 4.70
CA LEU A 108 -16.40 -6.72 6.09
C LEU A 108 -15.66 -5.77 7.03
N GLU A 109 -14.53 -5.19 6.59
CA GLU A 109 -13.72 -4.26 7.41
C GLU A 109 -14.35 -2.87 7.48
N SER A 110 -14.77 -2.31 6.34
CA SER A 110 -15.22 -0.92 6.24
C SER A 110 -16.71 -0.72 6.47
N GLY A 111 -17.51 -1.80 6.40
CA GLY A 111 -18.97 -1.74 6.46
C GLY A 111 -19.64 -1.23 5.19
N LYS A 112 -18.90 -1.02 4.11
CA LYS A 112 -19.46 -0.58 2.82
C LYS A 112 -20.29 -1.70 2.18
N PRO A 113 -21.37 -1.36 1.45
CA PRO A 113 -22.09 -2.35 0.65
C PRO A 113 -21.15 -3.06 -0.33
N ILE A 114 -21.29 -4.38 -0.46
CA ILE A 114 -20.46 -5.18 -1.38
C ILE A 114 -20.52 -4.69 -2.83
N SER A 115 -21.66 -4.13 -3.24
CA SER A 115 -21.82 -3.51 -4.57
C SER A 115 -20.88 -2.32 -4.77
N GLU A 116 -20.67 -1.49 -3.76
CA GLU A 116 -19.75 -0.34 -3.84
C GLU A 116 -18.30 -0.83 -3.92
N CYS A 117 -17.91 -1.77 -3.05
CA CYS A 117 -16.57 -2.35 -3.09
C CYS A 117 -16.27 -2.97 -4.46
N GLN A 118 -17.21 -3.77 -5.00
CA GLN A 118 -17.04 -4.49 -6.26
C GLN A 118 -17.11 -3.59 -7.50
N MET A 119 -18.02 -2.61 -7.54
CA MET A 119 -18.33 -1.84 -8.75
C MET A 119 -17.62 -0.48 -8.80
N THR A 120 -17.13 0.00 -7.67
CA THR A 120 -16.46 1.30 -7.57
C THR A 120 -15.02 1.15 -7.07
N ASP A 121 -14.82 0.63 -5.86
CA ASP A 121 -13.50 0.66 -5.21
C ASP A 121 -12.47 -0.22 -5.92
N LEU A 122 -12.83 -1.44 -6.29
CA LEU A 122 -11.94 -2.36 -7.00
C LEU A 122 -11.55 -1.86 -8.40
N PRO A 123 -12.52 -1.46 -9.28
CA PRO A 123 -12.19 -0.89 -10.59
C PRO A 123 -11.33 0.36 -10.50
N GLU A 124 -11.59 1.25 -9.55
CA GLU A 124 -10.81 2.47 -9.36
C GLU A 124 -9.40 2.15 -8.86
N THR A 125 -9.25 1.18 -7.95
CA THR A 125 -7.95 0.68 -7.48
C THR A 125 -7.10 0.16 -8.66
N VAL A 126 -7.68 -0.71 -9.49
CA VAL A 126 -7.04 -1.28 -10.68
C VAL A 126 -6.68 -0.21 -11.70
N SER A 127 -7.63 0.70 -11.98
CA SER A 127 -7.45 1.81 -12.93
C SER A 127 -6.31 2.73 -12.49
N THR A 128 -6.28 3.10 -11.21
CA THR A 128 -5.24 3.96 -10.63
C THR A 128 -3.85 3.34 -10.74
N LEU A 129 -3.70 2.06 -10.40
CA LEU A 129 -2.42 1.37 -10.53
C LEU A 129 -1.97 1.30 -12.00
N LYS A 130 -2.88 0.93 -12.92
CA LYS A 130 -2.61 0.92 -14.37
C LYS A 130 -2.21 2.30 -14.88
N TRP A 131 -2.88 3.37 -14.43
CA TRP A 131 -2.56 4.74 -14.83
C TRP A 131 -1.15 5.16 -14.41
N HIS A 132 -0.76 4.91 -13.14
CA HIS A 132 0.59 5.21 -12.66
C HIS A 132 1.67 4.34 -13.32
N ALA A 133 1.35 3.06 -13.58
CA ALA A 133 2.22 2.19 -14.36
C ALA A 133 2.49 2.75 -15.75
N GLU A 134 1.44 3.18 -16.46
CA GLU A 134 1.57 3.79 -17.79
C GLU A 134 2.29 5.14 -17.77
N ALA A 135 2.26 5.86 -16.65
CA ALA A 135 2.98 7.12 -16.50
C ALA A 135 4.48 6.92 -16.22
N ALA A 136 4.90 5.76 -15.69
CA ALA A 136 6.26 5.53 -15.20
C ALA A 136 7.35 5.80 -16.25
N ASP A 137 7.12 5.42 -17.50
CA ASP A 137 8.04 5.60 -18.62
C ASP A 137 7.86 6.94 -19.37
N LYS A 138 7.03 7.85 -18.84
CA LYS A 138 6.70 9.16 -19.42
C LYS A 138 7.15 10.34 -18.54
N ILE A 139 7.88 10.06 -17.48
CA ILE A 139 8.48 11.08 -16.60
C ILE A 139 9.85 11.42 -17.18
N TYR A 140 9.91 12.49 -17.98
CA TYR A 140 11.13 12.92 -18.66
C TYR A 140 11.97 13.84 -17.79
N ASP A 141 13.27 13.70 -17.91
CA ASP A 141 14.26 14.66 -17.45
C ASP A 141 14.26 15.91 -18.35
N GLN A 142 14.93 16.98 -17.92
CA GLN A 142 14.93 18.25 -18.64
C GLN A 142 16.37 18.73 -18.90
N ILE A 143 16.54 19.48 -19.99
CA ILE A 143 17.77 20.18 -20.29
C ILE A 143 17.56 21.65 -19.90
N SER A 144 18.41 22.18 -19.01
CA SER A 144 18.34 23.59 -18.62
C SER A 144 18.94 24.47 -19.69
N PRO A 145 18.51 25.74 -19.81
CA PRO A 145 19.20 26.72 -20.64
C PRO A 145 20.68 26.81 -20.20
N ALA A 146 21.57 26.67 -21.17
CA ALA A 146 23.03 26.78 -20.96
C ALA A 146 23.62 27.62 -22.09
N ASN A 147 24.83 28.14 -21.86
CA ASN A 147 25.62 28.82 -22.90
C ASN A 147 26.47 27.80 -23.66
N GLU A 148 27.30 28.28 -24.59
CA GLU A 148 28.18 27.45 -25.43
C GLU A 148 29.21 26.62 -24.63
N SER A 149 29.41 26.92 -23.34
CA SER A 149 30.43 26.27 -22.49
C SER A 149 29.97 25.00 -21.77
N GLY A 150 28.66 24.60 -21.86
CA GLY A 150 28.18 23.40 -21.18
C GLY A 150 26.73 23.07 -21.41
N ILE A 151 26.34 21.88 -20.95
CA ILE A 151 24.96 21.40 -20.94
C ILE A 151 24.56 21.18 -19.47
N GLY A 152 23.43 21.76 -19.04
CA GLY A 152 22.83 21.50 -17.73
C GLY A 152 21.69 20.49 -17.86
N LEU A 153 21.72 19.44 -17.05
CA LEU A 153 20.65 18.42 -16.98
C LEU A 153 19.91 18.56 -15.66
N ILE A 154 18.58 18.48 -15.70
CA ILE A 154 17.71 18.34 -14.52
C ILE A 154 17.23 16.90 -14.50
N VAL A 155 17.82 16.09 -13.61
CA VAL A 155 17.50 14.66 -13.48
C VAL A 155 16.53 14.46 -12.35
N ARG A 156 15.51 13.62 -12.56
CA ARG A 156 14.54 13.22 -11.53
C ARG A 156 14.98 11.91 -10.90
N GLU A 157 15.05 11.91 -9.58
CA GLU A 157 15.45 10.74 -8.81
C GLU A 157 14.35 10.37 -7.80
N PRO A 158 14.20 9.07 -7.42
CA PRO A 158 13.30 8.68 -6.36
C PRO A 158 13.74 9.27 -5.01
N MET A 159 12.77 9.53 -4.13
CA MET A 159 13.01 10.11 -2.80
C MET A 159 13.68 9.13 -1.82
N GLY A 160 13.61 7.83 -2.08
CA GLY A 160 14.09 6.79 -1.17
C GLY A 160 12.93 6.01 -0.54
N VAL A 161 12.81 6.07 0.78
CA VAL A 161 11.70 5.47 1.52
C VAL A 161 10.55 6.47 1.64
N VAL A 162 9.35 6.04 1.27
CA VAL A 162 8.12 6.84 1.35
C VAL A 162 7.16 6.21 2.36
N GLY A 163 6.63 7.01 3.28
CA GLY A 163 5.56 6.64 4.18
C GLY A 163 4.17 6.89 3.55
N ALA A 164 3.25 5.95 3.74
CA ALA A 164 1.87 6.07 3.29
C ALA A 164 0.91 5.78 4.45
N VAL A 165 0.14 6.76 4.90
CA VAL A 165 -0.85 6.62 5.97
C VAL A 165 -2.24 6.70 5.37
N LEU A 166 -3.06 5.66 5.60
CA LEU A 166 -4.35 5.46 4.93
C LEU A 166 -5.52 5.74 5.87
N PRO A 167 -6.66 6.23 5.35
CA PRO A 167 -7.92 6.31 6.06
C PRO A 167 -8.69 4.98 5.96
N TRP A 168 -9.76 4.85 6.74
CA TRP A 168 -10.60 3.65 6.82
C TRP A 168 -11.71 3.58 5.75
N ASN A 169 -12.11 4.71 5.17
CA ASN A 169 -13.32 4.80 4.34
C ASN A 169 -13.16 4.31 2.89
N PHE A 170 -11.93 4.27 2.36
CA PHE A 170 -11.59 3.76 1.03
C PHE A 170 -10.24 3.02 1.08
N PRO A 171 -10.16 1.87 1.76
CA PRO A 171 -8.89 1.21 2.05
C PRO A 171 -8.07 0.90 0.80
N LEU A 172 -8.64 0.17 -0.15
CA LEU A 172 -7.95 -0.25 -1.39
C LEU A 172 -7.65 0.94 -2.31
N MET A 173 -8.64 1.81 -2.50
CA MET A 173 -8.49 2.95 -3.39
C MET A 173 -7.40 3.91 -2.89
N MET A 174 -7.40 4.23 -1.58
CA MET A 174 -6.38 5.10 -0.99
C MET A 174 -5.00 4.43 -0.96
N LEU A 175 -4.95 3.11 -0.82
CA LEU A 175 -3.71 2.36 -0.98
C LEU A 175 -3.13 2.57 -2.39
N ALA A 176 -3.93 2.33 -3.44
CA ALA A 176 -3.50 2.50 -4.83
C ALA A 176 -3.05 3.94 -5.15
N TRP A 177 -3.75 4.94 -4.63
CA TRP A 177 -3.39 6.35 -4.82
C TRP A 177 -2.03 6.72 -4.23
N LYS A 178 -1.54 5.96 -3.24
CA LYS A 178 -0.25 6.22 -2.60
C LYS A 178 0.86 5.31 -3.11
N ILE A 179 0.62 3.99 -3.19
CA ILE A 179 1.65 3.06 -3.67
C ILE A 179 1.86 3.16 -5.18
N GLY A 180 0.82 3.48 -5.96
CA GLY A 180 0.91 3.62 -7.42
C GLY A 180 2.02 4.59 -7.85
N PRO A 181 1.95 5.88 -7.50
CA PRO A 181 2.99 6.84 -7.84
C PRO A 181 4.34 6.53 -7.19
N ALA A 182 4.35 6.09 -5.93
CA ALA A 182 5.58 5.80 -5.20
C ALA A 182 6.38 4.65 -5.85
N LEU A 183 5.70 3.54 -6.19
CA LEU A 183 6.32 2.40 -6.87
C LEU A 183 6.72 2.76 -8.31
N ALA A 184 5.87 3.45 -9.06
CA ALA A 184 6.16 3.84 -10.44
C ALA A 184 7.43 4.70 -10.55
N THR A 185 7.70 5.55 -9.56
CA THR A 185 8.88 6.40 -9.49
C THR A 185 10.10 5.75 -8.82
N GLY A 186 10.02 4.46 -8.42
CA GLY A 186 11.17 3.69 -7.95
C GLY A 186 11.46 3.78 -6.45
N ASN A 187 10.51 4.27 -5.65
CA ASN A 187 10.66 4.34 -4.20
C ASN A 187 10.36 2.99 -3.52
N SER A 188 10.89 2.80 -2.31
CA SER A 188 10.38 1.82 -1.35
C SER A 188 9.28 2.46 -0.49
N VAL A 189 8.28 1.67 -0.08
CA VAL A 189 7.08 2.19 0.59
C VAL A 189 6.82 1.45 1.90
N ILE A 190 6.49 2.21 2.95
CA ILE A 190 5.96 1.70 4.21
C ILE A 190 4.53 2.21 4.34
N VAL A 191 3.58 1.29 4.40
CA VAL A 191 2.15 1.60 4.51
C VAL A 191 1.66 1.37 5.93
N LYS A 192 1.03 2.38 6.52
CA LYS A 192 0.21 2.24 7.73
C LYS A 192 -1.26 2.29 7.30
N PRO A 193 -1.97 1.15 7.22
CA PRO A 193 -3.42 1.15 7.02
C PRO A 193 -4.14 1.74 8.24
N ALA A 194 -5.40 2.13 8.07
CA ALA A 194 -6.22 2.44 9.24
C ALA A 194 -6.38 1.18 10.11
N GLU A 195 -6.45 1.37 11.42
CA GLU A 195 -6.58 0.26 12.38
C GLU A 195 -7.84 -0.57 12.16
N GLN A 196 -8.90 0.05 11.63
CA GLN A 196 -10.18 -0.61 11.33
C GLN A 196 -10.10 -1.47 10.06
N THR A 197 -9.23 -1.13 9.08
CA THR A 197 -9.26 -1.67 7.71
C THR A 197 -7.84 -2.02 7.23
N SER A 198 -7.19 -2.97 7.91
CA SER A 198 -5.81 -3.36 7.59
C SER A 198 -5.69 -4.65 6.77
N LEU A 199 -6.71 -5.52 6.80
CA LEU A 199 -6.62 -6.86 6.19
C LEU A 199 -6.51 -6.82 4.66
N THR A 200 -7.30 -5.96 4.00
CA THR A 200 -7.19 -5.76 2.54
C THR A 200 -5.83 -5.26 2.12
N THR A 201 -5.22 -4.34 2.88
CA THR A 201 -3.87 -3.83 2.60
C THR A 201 -2.81 -4.92 2.75
N LEU A 202 -2.92 -5.77 3.76
CA LEU A 202 -2.03 -6.92 3.97
C LEU A 202 -2.15 -7.93 2.81
N ARG A 203 -3.37 -8.19 2.32
CA ARG A 203 -3.59 -9.07 1.17
C ARG A 203 -2.97 -8.50 -0.11
N VAL A 204 -3.11 -7.21 -0.37
CA VAL A 204 -2.48 -6.56 -1.54
C VAL A 204 -0.95 -6.62 -1.46
N ALA A 205 -0.36 -6.59 -0.26
CA ALA A 205 1.10 -6.73 -0.12
C ALA A 205 1.60 -8.13 -0.54
N GLU A 206 0.82 -9.20 -0.29
CA GLU A 206 1.11 -10.54 -0.83
C GLU A 206 1.05 -10.54 -2.36
N LEU A 207 -0.03 -9.98 -2.93
CA LEU A 207 -0.20 -9.90 -4.38
C LEU A 207 0.91 -9.06 -5.03
N ALA A 208 1.40 -8.03 -4.35
CA ALA A 208 2.53 -7.23 -4.84
C ALA A 208 3.83 -8.06 -4.93
N LEU A 209 4.10 -8.90 -3.93
CA LEU A 209 5.24 -9.82 -3.97
C LEU A 209 5.07 -10.85 -5.10
N GLU A 210 3.88 -11.41 -5.27
CA GLU A 210 3.54 -12.35 -6.35
C GLU A 210 3.71 -11.71 -7.73
N ALA A 211 3.32 -10.45 -7.88
CA ALA A 211 3.51 -9.67 -9.11
C ALA A 211 4.98 -9.40 -9.46
N GLY A 212 5.90 -9.61 -8.52
CA GLY A 212 7.33 -9.39 -8.70
C GLY A 212 7.88 -8.11 -8.08
N VAL A 213 7.12 -7.41 -7.24
CA VAL A 213 7.67 -6.32 -6.41
C VAL A 213 8.69 -6.93 -5.45
N PRO A 214 9.97 -6.50 -5.46
CA PRO A 214 10.99 -7.13 -4.64
C PRO A 214 10.72 -7.00 -3.13
N ALA A 215 11.12 -8.01 -2.36
CA ALA A 215 11.02 -7.98 -0.91
C ALA A 215 11.66 -6.71 -0.32
N GLY A 216 10.98 -6.07 0.63
CA GLY A 216 11.39 -4.81 1.26
C GLY A 216 10.98 -3.54 0.52
N VAL A 217 10.56 -3.63 -0.74
CA VAL A 217 10.07 -2.45 -1.51
C VAL A 217 8.68 -2.02 -1.03
N LEU A 218 7.79 -2.96 -0.72
CA LEU A 218 6.49 -2.67 -0.10
C LEU A 218 6.43 -3.36 1.26
N ASN A 219 6.15 -2.57 2.30
CA ASN A 219 6.02 -3.02 3.68
C ASN A 219 4.72 -2.49 4.27
N VAL A 220 4.05 -3.27 5.11
CA VAL A 220 2.76 -2.88 5.73
C VAL A 220 2.84 -3.10 7.23
N LEU A 221 2.57 -2.05 8.00
CA LEU A 221 2.59 -2.01 9.45
C LEU A 221 1.20 -1.67 9.99
N PRO A 222 0.36 -2.66 10.34
CA PRO A 222 -0.88 -2.41 11.08
C PRO A 222 -0.57 -1.84 12.46
N GLY A 223 -1.40 -0.92 12.94
CA GLY A 223 -1.23 -0.31 14.26
C GLY A 223 -1.98 1.01 14.39
N LEU A 224 -1.98 1.57 15.58
CA LEU A 224 -2.67 2.82 15.87
C LEU A 224 -1.94 4.03 15.25
N GLY A 225 -2.68 5.10 15.00
CA GLY A 225 -2.13 6.33 14.44
C GLY A 225 -0.94 6.88 15.25
N PRO A 226 -1.08 7.07 16.58
CA PRO A 226 0.01 7.56 17.44
C PRO A 226 1.22 6.61 17.50
N ASP A 227 1.00 5.29 17.40
CA ASP A 227 2.06 4.30 17.63
C ASP A 227 2.89 4.00 16.37
N VAL A 228 2.30 4.18 15.18
CA VAL A 228 2.96 3.92 13.89
C VAL A 228 3.01 5.16 13.01
N GLY A 229 1.90 5.89 12.87
CA GLY A 229 1.79 7.04 11.97
C GLY A 229 2.70 8.19 12.41
N GLU A 230 2.63 8.59 13.67
CA GLU A 230 3.46 9.67 14.22
C GLU A 230 4.97 9.32 14.20
N PRO A 231 5.43 8.13 14.61
CA PRO A 231 6.81 7.72 14.39
C PRO A 231 7.24 7.75 12.92
N MET A 232 6.39 7.31 11.97
CA MET A 232 6.69 7.42 10.54
C MET A 232 6.89 8.88 10.10
N GLY A 233 6.01 9.80 10.55
CA GLY A 233 6.10 11.23 10.20
C GLY A 233 7.37 11.91 10.71
N ARG A 234 7.92 11.43 11.83
CA ARG A 234 9.14 11.98 12.47
C ARG A 234 10.43 11.25 12.09
N HIS A 235 10.34 10.14 11.36
CA HIS A 235 11.49 9.29 11.09
C HIS A 235 12.39 9.89 10.00
N HIS A 236 13.64 10.21 10.33
CA HIS A 236 14.61 10.83 9.41
C HIS A 236 14.95 9.98 8.16
N GLY A 237 14.74 8.67 8.22
CA GLY A 237 14.93 7.76 7.07
C GLY A 237 13.74 7.71 6.11
N ILE A 238 12.65 8.43 6.38
CA ILE A 238 11.50 8.57 5.48
C ILE A 238 11.62 9.91 4.76
N GLY A 239 11.88 9.87 3.45
CA GLY A 239 12.11 11.07 2.63
C GLY A 239 10.84 11.85 2.28
N ALA A 240 9.68 11.19 2.30
CA ALA A 240 8.37 11.81 2.08
C ALA A 240 7.27 10.99 2.77
N ILE A 241 6.21 11.67 3.22
CA ILE A 241 5.02 11.01 3.76
C ILE A 241 3.77 11.48 3.00
N SER A 242 2.92 10.51 2.66
CA SER A 242 1.62 10.77 2.04
C SER A 242 0.51 10.34 2.99
N PHE A 243 -0.23 11.31 3.50
CA PHE A 243 -1.31 11.11 4.46
C PHE A 243 -2.68 11.41 3.84
N THR A 244 -3.67 10.61 4.19
CA THR A 244 -5.09 10.92 4.00
C THR A 244 -5.82 10.58 5.30
N GLY A 245 -6.51 11.56 5.86
CA GLY A 245 -7.22 11.43 7.14
C GLY A 245 -7.80 12.75 7.60
N SER A 246 -8.01 12.91 8.90
CA SER A 246 -8.58 14.14 9.46
C SER A 246 -7.60 15.31 9.44
N THR A 247 -8.13 16.52 9.37
CA THR A 247 -7.34 17.77 9.44
C THR A 247 -6.59 17.90 10.75
N GLU A 248 -7.08 17.30 11.84
CA GLU A 248 -6.45 17.34 13.15
C GLU A 248 -5.18 16.49 13.23
N VAL A 249 -5.16 15.35 12.52
CA VAL A 249 -4.01 14.43 12.51
C VAL A 249 -2.91 14.89 11.56
N GLY A 250 -3.26 15.58 10.47
CA GLY A 250 -2.26 16.03 9.47
C GLY A 250 -1.05 16.76 10.06
N PRO A 251 -1.22 17.74 10.96
CA PRO A 251 -0.10 18.46 11.58
C PRO A 251 0.77 17.62 12.53
N CYS A 252 0.31 16.42 12.93
CA CYS A 252 1.06 15.52 13.82
C CYS A 252 2.06 14.63 13.07
N LEU A 253 1.95 14.58 11.75
CA LEU A 253 2.80 13.81 10.84
C LEU A 253 3.81 14.70 10.12
#